data_12e32c9f34106d57b6feea94f94b29b1
#
_entry.id   12e32c9f34106d57b6feea94f94b29b1
#
_cell.length_a   1.000
_cell.length_b   1.000
_cell.length_c   1.000
_cell.angle_alpha   90.00
_cell.angle_beta   90.00
_cell.angle_gamma   90.00
#
_symmetry.space_group_name_H-M   'P 1'
#
loop_
_entity.id
_entity.type
_entity.pdbx_description
1 polymer ?
#
loop_
_entity_poly.entity_id
_entity_poly.type
_entity_poly.pdbx_seq_one_letter_code
_entity_poly.pdbx_strand_id
1 'polypeptide(L)'
;MVHRLRADAELVRRKLARSREHAADLIKAGCVTCNGMPVKKPASVVSSDAPLVVEELEEYKWASRGAHKLLGALATFGPQGLTVEGKRCLDAGASTGGFTDVLLENGALHVVGVDVGYGQMIWRLQNDPRVTVLDRTNVRSIDAASIGGPVDLVVSDLSFISLTLVLDALLACCTDDAQMMLMVKPQFEVGKDNVGAGGVVRDPAQRQKAICQVAQKALDLGMGIRDIAASPLPGPSGNVEYFLWIEVYPHSQCGSEENDTDSLTRPLCIVGNDDEALFQISALAAEAVEKGPQ
;
A
#
# COMPACT_ATOMS: atom_id res chain seq x y z
N MET A 1 14.32 30.25 -32.40
CA MET A 1 13.91 29.25 -33.42
C MET A 1 12.87 28.36 -32.83
N VAL A 2 11.74 28.21 -33.47
CA VAL A 2 10.68 27.28 -33.06
C VAL A 2 11.11 25.87 -33.50
N HIS A 3 11.33 25.00 -32.54
CA HIS A 3 11.68 23.59 -32.79
C HIS A 3 10.43 22.74 -32.82
N ARG A 4 10.39 21.79 -33.73
CA ARG A 4 9.35 20.74 -33.80
C ARG A 4 9.86 19.49 -33.14
N LEU A 5 9.15 19.02 -32.12
CA LEU A 5 9.51 17.88 -31.27
C LEU A 5 8.35 16.89 -31.19
N ARG A 6 8.65 15.65 -30.87
CA ARG A 6 7.62 14.65 -30.59
C ARG A 6 6.90 15.05 -29.30
N ALA A 7 5.58 14.85 -29.24
CA ALA A 7 4.76 15.21 -28.09
C ALA A 7 5.23 14.50 -26.79
N ASP A 8 5.56 13.21 -26.86
CA ASP A 8 6.09 12.45 -25.74
C ASP A 8 7.40 13.05 -25.18
N ALA A 9 8.31 13.46 -26.05
CA ALA A 9 9.57 14.08 -25.66
C ALA A 9 9.38 15.51 -25.15
N GLU A 10 8.47 16.27 -25.73
CA GLU A 10 8.18 17.66 -25.32
C GLU A 10 7.49 17.73 -23.96
N LEU A 11 6.58 16.79 -23.66
CA LEU A 11 5.97 16.66 -22.33
C LEU A 11 7.02 16.43 -21.24
N VAL A 12 7.99 15.54 -21.50
CA VAL A 12 9.08 15.30 -20.55
C VAL A 12 9.98 16.53 -20.42
N ARG A 13 10.36 17.15 -21.54
CA ARG A 13 11.19 18.37 -21.53
C ARG A 13 10.56 19.51 -20.72
N ARG A 14 9.23 19.67 -20.79
CA ARG A 14 8.49 20.68 -20.02
C ARG A 14 8.13 20.23 -18.60
N LYS A 15 8.57 19.04 -18.17
CA LYS A 15 8.22 18.43 -16.87
C LYS A 15 6.72 18.20 -16.67
N LEU A 16 5.97 18.07 -17.76
CA LEU A 16 4.54 17.72 -17.78
C LEU A 16 4.33 16.18 -17.74
N ALA A 17 5.39 15.41 -17.95
CA ALA A 17 5.40 13.96 -17.77
C ALA A 17 6.75 13.51 -17.19
N ARG A 18 6.72 12.44 -16.40
CA ARG A 18 7.86 11.88 -15.65
C ARG A 18 8.86 11.16 -16.55
N SER A 19 8.33 10.49 -17.58
CA SER A 19 9.08 9.72 -18.56
C SER A 19 8.36 9.74 -19.90
N ARG A 20 9.03 9.27 -20.97
CA ARG A 20 8.39 9.14 -22.29
C ARG A 20 7.29 8.09 -22.31
N GLU A 21 7.41 7.07 -21.48
CA GLU A 21 6.38 6.05 -21.29
C GLU A 21 5.14 6.67 -20.61
N HIS A 22 5.32 7.37 -19.50
CA HIS A 22 4.24 8.12 -18.84
C HIS A 22 3.58 9.14 -19.79
N ALA A 23 4.38 9.88 -20.57
CA ALA A 23 3.85 10.80 -21.59
C ALA A 23 3.00 10.07 -22.64
N ALA A 24 3.43 8.88 -23.05
CA ALA A 24 2.67 8.06 -24.00
C ALA A 24 1.34 7.58 -23.42
N ASP A 25 1.31 7.23 -22.14
CA ASP A 25 0.09 6.78 -21.46
C ASP A 25 -0.89 7.94 -21.26
N LEU A 26 -0.43 9.11 -20.84
CA LEU A 26 -1.23 10.34 -20.78
C LEU A 26 -1.87 10.69 -22.14
N ILE A 27 -1.10 10.55 -23.23
CA ILE A 27 -1.61 10.80 -24.59
C ILE A 27 -2.66 9.75 -25.00
N LYS A 28 -2.40 8.48 -24.74
CA LYS A 28 -3.36 7.39 -25.03
C LYS A 28 -4.66 7.54 -24.24
N ALA A 29 -4.57 8.00 -22.99
CA ALA A 29 -5.71 8.29 -22.14
C ALA A 29 -6.50 9.54 -22.55
N GLY A 30 -5.99 10.31 -23.53
CA GLY A 30 -6.65 11.52 -23.98
C GLY A 30 -6.45 12.76 -23.11
N CYS A 31 -5.55 12.67 -22.12
CA CYS A 31 -5.28 13.72 -21.14
C CYS A 31 -4.47 14.90 -21.69
N VAL A 32 -3.95 14.81 -22.92
CA VAL A 32 -3.03 15.80 -23.47
C VAL A 32 -3.68 16.58 -24.60
N THR A 33 -3.69 17.91 -24.48
CA THR A 33 -4.07 18.81 -25.56
C THR A 33 -2.90 19.71 -26.00
N CYS A 34 -2.87 20.04 -27.27
CA CYS A 34 -1.96 21.02 -27.87
C CYS A 34 -2.77 22.06 -28.61
N ASN A 35 -2.66 23.34 -28.24
CA ASN A 35 -3.52 24.42 -28.76
C ASN A 35 -5.01 24.10 -28.62
N GLY A 36 -5.43 23.46 -27.51
CA GLY A 36 -6.81 23.05 -27.28
C GLY A 36 -7.28 21.81 -28.06
N MET A 37 -6.43 21.21 -28.89
CA MET A 37 -6.75 20.01 -29.67
C MET A 37 -6.10 18.75 -29.05
N PRO A 38 -6.85 17.62 -28.91
CA PRO A 38 -6.29 16.40 -28.35
C PRO A 38 -5.08 15.86 -29.14
N VAL A 39 -4.03 15.52 -28.42
CA VAL A 39 -2.85 14.85 -29.00
C VAL A 39 -3.13 13.35 -29.04
N LYS A 40 -3.27 12.78 -30.25
CA LYS A 40 -3.72 11.39 -30.43
C LYS A 40 -2.61 10.34 -30.39
N LYS A 41 -1.36 10.72 -30.63
CA LYS A 41 -0.22 9.77 -30.70
C LYS A 41 1.01 10.34 -30.02
N PRO A 42 1.78 9.53 -29.27
CA PRO A 42 3.03 9.97 -28.63
C PRO A 42 4.04 10.58 -29.60
N ALA A 43 4.05 10.06 -30.83
CA ALA A 43 4.93 10.54 -31.92
C ALA A 43 4.39 11.78 -32.62
N SER A 44 3.22 12.34 -32.27
CA SER A 44 2.71 13.58 -32.86
C SER A 44 3.75 14.69 -32.71
N VAL A 45 3.91 15.48 -33.78
CA VAL A 45 4.85 16.61 -33.79
C VAL A 45 4.16 17.84 -33.22
N VAL A 46 4.73 18.42 -32.18
CA VAL A 46 4.27 19.65 -31.56
C VAL A 46 5.36 20.73 -31.65
N SER A 47 4.95 21.98 -31.66
CA SER A 47 5.89 23.10 -31.64
C SER A 47 6.36 23.38 -30.19
N SER A 48 7.64 23.77 -30.06
CA SER A 48 8.22 24.07 -28.74
C SER A 48 7.62 25.30 -28.04
N ASP A 49 6.83 26.11 -28.75
CA ASP A 49 6.10 27.28 -28.25
C ASP A 49 4.57 27.04 -28.13
N ALA A 50 4.08 25.90 -28.67
CA ALA A 50 2.66 25.60 -28.57
C ALA A 50 2.23 25.33 -27.13
N PRO A 51 1.09 25.84 -26.66
CA PRO A 51 0.56 25.48 -25.36
C PRO A 51 0.19 23.99 -25.34
N LEU A 52 0.90 23.23 -24.48
CA LEU A 52 0.59 21.86 -24.12
C LEU A 52 -0.05 21.87 -22.74
N VAL A 53 -1.24 21.32 -22.65
CA VAL A 53 -1.96 21.15 -21.40
C VAL A 53 -2.13 19.67 -21.13
N VAL A 54 -1.83 19.26 -19.92
CA VAL A 54 -2.14 17.92 -19.41
C VAL A 54 -3.29 18.10 -18.43
N GLU A 55 -4.44 17.55 -18.74
CA GLU A 55 -5.54 17.44 -17.79
C GLU A 55 -5.20 16.26 -16.86
N GLU A 56 -4.97 16.55 -15.58
CA GLU A 56 -4.77 15.51 -14.59
C GLU A 56 -6.09 14.76 -14.39
N LEU A 57 -6.20 13.58 -15.00
CA LEU A 57 -7.20 12.62 -14.57
C LEU A 57 -6.77 12.09 -13.20
N GLU A 58 -7.74 11.89 -12.31
CA GLU A 58 -7.51 11.35 -10.94
C GLU A 58 -6.61 10.11 -10.92
N GLU A 59 -6.72 9.26 -11.95
CA GLU A 59 -5.91 8.04 -12.04
C GLU A 59 -4.40 8.29 -12.29
N TYR A 60 -4.00 9.49 -12.73
CA TYR A 60 -2.60 9.90 -12.93
C TYR A 60 -2.05 10.80 -11.83
N LYS A 61 -2.90 11.17 -10.86
CA LYS A 61 -2.51 11.92 -9.66
C LYS A 61 -1.40 11.19 -8.89
N TRP A 62 -1.49 9.88 -8.82
CA TRP A 62 -0.67 9.04 -7.95
C TRP A 62 0.59 8.48 -8.64
N ALA A 63 1.60 8.16 -7.83
CA ALA A 63 2.84 7.55 -8.30
C ALA A 63 2.64 6.20 -9.01
N SER A 64 1.60 5.45 -8.63
CA SER A 64 1.19 4.20 -9.28
C SER A 64 -0.28 3.88 -8.98
N ARG A 65 -0.84 2.90 -9.72
CA ARG A 65 -2.18 2.36 -9.45
C ARG A 65 -2.32 1.75 -8.05
N GLY A 66 -1.19 1.31 -7.45
CA GLY A 66 -1.16 0.82 -6.07
C GLY A 66 -1.77 1.80 -5.07
N ALA A 67 -1.68 3.10 -5.31
CA ALA A 67 -2.31 4.13 -4.49
C ALA A 67 -3.80 3.88 -4.23
N HIS A 68 -4.56 3.45 -5.26
CA HIS A 68 -6.00 3.19 -5.12
C HIS A 68 -6.32 2.02 -4.18
N LYS A 69 -5.39 1.09 -3.99
CA LYS A 69 -5.53 0.02 -3.01
C LYS A 69 -5.55 0.60 -1.59
N LEU A 70 -4.53 1.40 -1.25
CA LEU A 70 -4.43 2.03 0.07
C LEU A 70 -5.55 3.05 0.31
N LEU A 71 -5.96 3.82 -0.71
CA LEU A 71 -7.12 4.71 -0.61
C LEU A 71 -8.40 3.94 -0.25
N GLY A 72 -8.62 2.76 -0.85
CA GLY A 72 -9.76 1.91 -0.50
C GLY A 72 -9.71 1.40 0.94
N ALA A 73 -8.53 1.00 1.41
CA ALA A 73 -8.34 0.59 2.79
C ALA A 73 -8.59 1.76 3.77
N LEU A 74 -8.08 2.95 3.49
CA LEU A 74 -8.32 4.15 4.30
C LEU A 74 -9.80 4.55 4.29
N ALA A 75 -10.50 4.40 3.17
CA ALA A 75 -11.94 4.66 3.10
C ALA A 75 -12.76 3.67 3.95
N THR A 76 -12.31 2.42 4.05
CA THR A 76 -12.96 1.37 4.86
C THR A 76 -12.67 1.53 6.35
N PHE A 77 -11.41 1.70 6.73
CA PHE A 77 -10.97 1.68 8.12
C PHE A 77 -10.89 3.06 8.77
N GLY A 78 -10.80 4.15 7.99
CA GLY A 78 -10.77 5.52 8.49
C GLY A 78 -11.95 5.87 9.40
N PRO A 79 -13.21 5.56 9.01
CA PRO A 79 -14.37 5.75 9.89
C PRO A 79 -14.32 4.95 11.20
N GLN A 80 -13.52 3.90 11.26
CA GLN A 80 -13.31 3.04 12.42
C GLN A 80 -12.14 3.50 13.31
N GLY A 81 -11.43 4.59 12.93
CA GLY A 81 -10.36 5.19 13.74
C GLY A 81 -8.94 5.02 13.20
N LEU A 82 -8.75 4.46 12.00
CA LEU A 82 -7.44 4.48 11.36
C LEU A 82 -7.13 5.89 10.86
N THR A 83 -6.00 6.44 11.28
CA THR A 83 -5.55 7.78 10.87
C THR A 83 -4.12 7.74 10.36
N VAL A 84 -3.80 8.68 9.46
CA VAL A 84 -2.45 8.87 8.90
C VAL A 84 -1.86 10.20 9.34
N GLU A 85 -2.72 11.19 9.60
CA GLU A 85 -2.32 12.56 9.92
C GLU A 85 -1.37 12.63 11.11
N GLY A 86 -0.27 13.36 10.95
CA GLY A 86 0.73 13.58 11.98
C GLY A 86 1.63 12.39 12.30
N LYS A 87 1.42 11.23 11.66
CA LYS A 87 2.16 9.99 11.93
C LYS A 87 3.47 9.91 11.15
N ARG A 88 4.49 9.31 11.78
CA ARG A 88 5.65 8.76 11.10
C ARG A 88 5.29 7.37 10.55
N CYS A 89 5.43 7.17 9.26
CA CYS A 89 4.97 5.96 8.57
C CYS A 89 6.13 5.16 7.96
N LEU A 90 5.98 3.84 7.90
CA LEU A 90 6.81 2.92 7.12
C LEU A 90 6.00 2.40 5.94
N ASP A 91 6.52 2.59 4.71
CA ASP A 91 6.00 1.98 3.48
C ASP A 91 6.92 0.82 3.09
N ALA A 92 6.54 -0.40 3.45
CA ALA A 92 7.30 -1.61 3.19
C ALA A 92 6.92 -2.21 1.82
N GLY A 93 7.87 -2.14 0.88
CA GLY A 93 7.62 -2.43 -0.53
C GLY A 93 7.21 -1.18 -1.30
N ALA A 94 7.89 -0.06 -1.06
CA ALA A 94 7.51 1.26 -1.56
C ALA A 94 7.48 1.37 -3.09
N SER A 95 8.31 0.59 -3.81
CA SER A 95 8.38 0.55 -5.27
C SER A 95 8.41 1.97 -5.87
N THR A 96 7.47 2.33 -6.74
CA THR A 96 7.38 3.67 -7.36
C THR A 96 6.85 4.75 -6.41
N GLY A 97 6.38 4.39 -5.21
CA GLY A 97 5.90 5.30 -4.16
C GLY A 97 4.38 5.49 -4.14
N GLY A 98 3.61 4.53 -4.65
CA GLY A 98 2.14 4.65 -4.68
C GLY A 98 1.52 4.81 -3.29
N PHE A 99 1.95 4.00 -2.32
CA PHE A 99 1.49 4.11 -0.93
C PHE A 99 2.08 5.33 -0.24
N THR A 100 3.39 5.59 -0.41
CA THR A 100 4.05 6.80 0.08
C THR A 100 3.29 8.07 -0.30
N ASP A 101 2.83 8.16 -1.54
CA ASP A 101 2.08 9.29 -2.09
C ASP A 101 0.75 9.51 -1.36
N VAL A 102 0.01 8.42 -1.15
CA VAL A 102 -1.26 8.45 -0.40
C VAL A 102 -1.03 8.84 1.06
N LEU A 103 0.01 8.32 1.71
CA LEU A 103 0.34 8.67 3.09
C LEU A 103 0.63 10.17 3.23
N LEU A 104 1.43 10.75 2.33
CA LEU A 104 1.75 12.18 2.34
C LEU A 104 0.53 13.06 2.10
N GLU A 105 -0.37 12.68 1.19
CA GLU A 105 -1.62 13.40 0.90
C GLU A 105 -2.59 13.35 2.09
N ASN A 106 -2.54 12.26 2.88
CA ASN A 106 -3.34 12.11 4.11
C ASN A 106 -2.63 12.66 5.36
N GLY A 107 -1.60 13.50 5.21
CA GLY A 107 -1.01 14.25 6.30
C GLY A 107 0.07 13.52 7.10
N ALA A 108 0.69 12.46 6.56
CA ALA A 108 1.84 11.83 7.20
C ALA A 108 2.93 12.86 7.48
N LEU A 109 3.45 12.86 8.72
CA LEU A 109 4.56 13.73 9.12
C LEU A 109 5.85 13.36 8.39
N HIS A 110 6.10 12.05 8.26
CA HIS A 110 7.27 11.51 7.59
C HIS A 110 6.99 10.09 7.09
N VAL A 111 7.50 9.73 5.93
CA VAL A 111 7.38 8.38 5.36
C VAL A 111 8.76 7.81 5.07
N VAL A 112 9.05 6.62 5.62
CA VAL A 112 10.23 5.84 5.27
C VAL A 112 9.80 4.76 4.28
N GLY A 113 10.22 4.89 3.02
CA GLY A 113 9.98 3.90 1.98
C GLY A 113 11.11 2.90 1.91
N VAL A 114 10.82 1.63 2.13
CA VAL A 114 11.80 0.53 2.09
C VAL A 114 11.51 -0.38 0.90
N ASP A 115 12.51 -0.64 0.06
CA ASP A 115 12.39 -1.56 -1.07
C ASP A 115 13.71 -2.30 -1.36
N VAL A 116 13.61 -3.56 -1.82
CA VAL A 116 14.77 -4.34 -2.29
C VAL A 116 15.28 -3.85 -3.65
N GLY A 117 14.45 -3.16 -4.41
CA GLY A 117 14.79 -2.51 -5.67
C GLY A 117 15.72 -1.31 -5.49
N TYR A 118 16.05 -0.67 -6.58
CA TYR A 118 16.90 0.51 -6.58
C TYR A 118 16.38 1.56 -7.56
N GLY A 119 16.22 2.81 -7.06
CA GLY A 119 15.83 3.95 -7.89
C GLY A 119 14.44 3.84 -8.50
N GLN A 120 13.54 3.07 -7.90
CA GLN A 120 12.19 2.87 -8.42
C GLN A 120 11.26 4.02 -8.09
N MET A 121 11.39 4.60 -6.89
CA MET A 121 10.52 5.68 -6.43
C MET A 121 10.60 6.89 -7.37
N ILE A 122 9.47 7.49 -7.67
CA ILE A 122 9.43 8.64 -8.60
C ILE A 122 10.17 9.85 -8.01
N TRP A 123 10.76 10.64 -8.89
CA TRP A 123 11.65 11.75 -8.53
C TRP A 123 11.03 12.75 -7.55
N ARG A 124 9.75 13.10 -7.69
CA ARG A 124 9.10 14.06 -6.78
C ARG A 124 9.02 13.58 -5.34
N LEU A 125 8.82 12.27 -5.13
CA LEU A 125 8.79 11.66 -3.81
C LEU A 125 10.19 11.49 -3.23
N GLN A 126 11.19 11.13 -4.06
CA GLN A 126 12.58 11.07 -3.63
C GLN A 126 13.11 12.43 -3.13
N ASN A 127 12.56 13.55 -3.63
CA ASN A 127 12.96 14.90 -3.26
C ASN A 127 11.98 15.61 -2.30
N ASP A 128 10.96 14.93 -1.80
CA ASP A 128 10.08 15.46 -0.76
C ASP A 128 10.83 15.37 0.60
N PRO A 129 10.99 16.48 1.34
CA PRO A 129 11.71 16.49 2.62
C PRO A 129 11.07 15.58 3.69
N ARG A 130 9.82 15.17 3.49
CA ARG A 130 9.09 14.25 4.36
C ARG A 130 9.34 12.78 4.01
N VAL A 131 10.15 12.47 2.99
CA VAL A 131 10.38 11.09 2.54
C VAL A 131 11.84 10.70 2.73
N THR A 132 12.05 9.55 3.34
CA THR A 132 13.35 8.85 3.36
C THR A 132 13.23 7.58 2.53
N VAL A 133 14.10 7.41 1.53
CA VAL A 133 14.11 6.21 0.67
C VAL A 133 15.26 5.30 1.06
N LEU A 134 14.96 4.05 1.40
CA LEU A 134 15.91 3.00 1.72
C LEU A 134 15.85 1.92 0.63
N ASP A 135 16.54 2.19 -0.47
CA ASP A 135 16.73 1.25 -1.58
C ASP A 135 17.62 0.05 -1.19
N ARG A 136 17.48 -1.06 -1.91
CA ARG A 136 18.26 -2.31 -1.71
C ARG A 136 18.20 -2.82 -0.28
N THR A 137 17.10 -2.56 0.40
CA THR A 137 16.90 -2.91 1.80
C THR A 137 15.88 -4.03 1.92
N ASN A 138 16.30 -5.13 2.57
CA ASN A 138 15.40 -6.26 2.79
C ASN A 138 14.57 -6.01 4.05
N VAL A 139 13.26 -5.98 3.92
CA VAL A 139 12.31 -5.78 5.03
C VAL A 139 12.51 -6.79 6.17
N ARG A 140 13.02 -7.99 5.91
CA ARG A 140 13.30 -9.00 6.94
C ARG A 140 14.39 -8.61 7.96
N SER A 141 15.19 -7.61 7.64
CA SER A 141 16.36 -7.22 8.43
C SER A 141 16.32 -5.78 8.93
N ILE A 142 15.15 -5.15 8.91
CA ILE A 142 14.98 -3.80 9.45
C ILE A 142 14.52 -3.84 10.91
N ASP A 143 14.82 -2.76 11.60
CA ASP A 143 14.33 -2.41 12.94
C ASP A 143 14.21 -0.89 13.05
N ALA A 144 13.72 -0.39 14.19
CA ALA A 144 13.56 1.04 14.40
C ALA A 144 14.87 1.82 14.20
N ALA A 145 16.01 1.28 14.61
CA ALA A 145 17.29 1.97 14.48
C ALA A 145 17.70 2.13 13.00
N SER A 146 17.53 1.08 12.21
CA SER A 146 17.90 1.04 10.79
C SER A 146 17.04 1.98 9.91
N ILE A 147 15.81 2.28 10.34
CA ILE A 147 14.89 3.19 9.64
C ILE A 147 14.88 4.62 10.22
N GLY A 148 15.79 4.91 11.17
CA GLY A 148 15.95 6.24 11.77
C GLY A 148 14.92 6.61 12.84
N GLY A 149 14.35 5.63 13.52
CA GLY A 149 13.42 5.76 14.64
C GLY A 149 12.13 4.97 14.45
N PRO A 150 11.37 4.72 15.54
CA PRO A 150 10.13 3.97 15.46
C PRO A 150 9.05 4.70 14.65
N VAL A 151 8.05 3.95 14.19
CA VAL A 151 6.94 4.42 13.37
C VAL A 151 5.60 4.16 14.04
N ASP A 152 4.63 5.03 13.74
CA ASP A 152 3.27 4.98 14.29
C ASP A 152 2.31 4.23 13.36
N LEU A 153 2.69 4.08 12.09
CA LEU A 153 1.91 3.36 11.09
C LEU A 153 2.81 2.62 10.12
N VAL A 154 2.55 1.34 9.93
CA VAL A 154 3.17 0.53 8.88
C VAL A 154 2.13 0.25 7.79
N VAL A 155 2.49 0.51 6.53
CA VAL A 155 1.74 0.00 5.37
C VAL A 155 2.63 -0.94 4.58
N SER A 156 2.06 -1.95 3.91
CA SER A 156 2.87 -2.84 3.07
C SER A 156 2.13 -3.31 1.82
N ASP A 157 2.84 -3.30 0.69
CA ASP A 157 2.46 -3.94 -0.58
C ASP A 157 3.60 -4.84 -1.08
N LEU A 158 4.04 -5.79 -0.23
CA LEU A 158 5.15 -6.69 -0.48
C LEU A 158 4.79 -7.76 -1.52
N SER A 159 5.75 -8.14 -2.35
CA SER A 159 5.60 -9.22 -3.34
C SER A 159 6.69 -10.27 -3.20
N PHE A 160 6.36 -11.52 -3.57
CA PHE A 160 7.27 -12.66 -3.57
C PHE A 160 7.80 -13.08 -2.19
N ILE A 161 7.12 -12.70 -1.13
CA ILE A 161 7.43 -13.07 0.26
C ILE A 161 6.14 -13.23 1.04
N SER A 162 6.08 -14.18 1.98
CA SER A 162 5.00 -14.29 2.95
C SER A 162 5.13 -13.21 4.02
N LEU A 163 4.02 -12.59 4.41
CA LEU A 163 3.98 -11.64 5.51
C LEU A 163 4.40 -12.27 6.84
N THR A 164 4.15 -13.58 7.02
CA THR A 164 4.57 -14.30 8.24
C THR A 164 6.08 -14.27 8.48
N LEU A 165 6.89 -14.04 7.44
CA LEU A 165 8.35 -13.97 7.52
C LEU A 165 8.89 -12.57 7.80
N VAL A 166 8.03 -11.54 7.78
CA VAL A 166 8.43 -10.14 7.95
C VAL A 166 7.76 -9.45 9.13
N LEU A 167 6.69 -10.04 9.70
CA LEU A 167 5.95 -9.46 10.82
C LEU A 167 6.83 -9.12 12.02
N ASP A 168 7.79 -9.99 12.38
CA ASP A 168 8.72 -9.73 13.49
C ASP A 168 9.56 -8.47 13.23
N ALA A 169 10.06 -8.28 12.00
CA ALA A 169 10.86 -7.10 11.62
C ALA A 169 10.00 -5.84 11.53
N LEU A 170 8.76 -5.95 11.04
CA LEU A 170 7.83 -4.81 11.01
C LEU A 170 7.45 -4.38 12.42
N LEU A 171 7.19 -5.33 13.32
CA LEU A 171 6.92 -5.06 14.74
C LEU A 171 8.11 -4.36 15.42
N ALA A 172 9.34 -4.79 15.14
CA ALA A 172 10.56 -4.17 15.67
C ALA A 172 10.77 -2.71 15.20
N CYS A 173 10.00 -2.25 14.20
CA CYS A 173 10.01 -0.86 13.72
C CYS A 173 8.98 0.01 14.41
N CYS A 174 8.03 -0.53 15.19
CA CYS A 174 6.84 0.15 15.67
C CYS A 174 7.03 0.84 17.02
N THR A 175 6.23 1.87 17.27
CA THR A 175 5.91 2.36 18.62
C THR A 175 4.98 1.37 19.32
N ASP A 176 4.83 1.50 20.64
CA ASP A 176 3.99 0.61 21.47
C ASP A 176 2.48 0.69 21.16
N ASP A 177 2.04 1.74 20.47
CA ASP A 177 0.65 2.01 20.07
C ASP A 177 0.49 2.14 18.56
N ALA A 178 1.44 1.60 17.81
CA ALA A 178 1.43 1.66 16.36
C ALA A 178 0.28 0.83 15.76
N GLN A 179 -0.06 1.18 14.53
CA GLN A 179 -0.99 0.43 13.69
C GLN A 179 -0.28 -0.11 12.45
N MET A 180 -0.74 -1.25 11.95
CA MET A 180 -0.25 -1.79 10.69
C MET A 180 -1.40 -2.03 9.72
N MET A 181 -1.20 -1.69 8.47
CA MET A 181 -2.09 -1.97 7.35
C MET A 181 -1.35 -2.81 6.33
N LEU A 182 -1.47 -4.12 6.45
CA LEU A 182 -0.67 -5.06 5.67
C LEU A 182 -1.49 -5.71 4.57
N MET A 183 -0.97 -5.69 3.34
CA MET A 183 -1.62 -6.34 2.22
C MET A 183 -1.26 -7.81 2.15
N VAL A 184 -2.22 -8.66 2.53
CA VAL A 184 -2.16 -10.12 2.37
C VAL A 184 -2.38 -10.47 0.91
N LYS A 185 -1.44 -11.17 0.33
CA LYS A 185 -1.49 -11.68 -1.05
C LYS A 185 -1.55 -13.20 -1.02
N PRO A 186 -2.74 -13.81 -1.21
CA PRO A 186 -2.90 -15.25 -1.07
C PRO A 186 -1.88 -16.07 -1.84
N GLN A 187 -1.48 -15.63 -3.03
CA GLN A 187 -0.50 -16.31 -3.87
C GLN A 187 0.90 -16.44 -3.25
N PHE A 188 1.22 -15.65 -2.23
CA PHE A 188 2.50 -15.72 -1.51
C PHE A 188 2.37 -16.39 -0.13
N GLU A 189 1.14 -16.69 0.31
CA GLU A 189 0.87 -17.29 1.61
C GLU A 189 0.53 -18.79 1.56
N VAL A 190 -0.23 -19.23 0.52
CA VAL A 190 -0.81 -20.60 0.48
C VAL A 190 0.17 -21.70 0.08
N GLY A 191 1.41 -21.35 -0.28
CA GLY A 191 2.39 -22.32 -0.84
C GLY A 191 2.13 -22.66 -2.31
N LYS A 192 3.17 -23.15 -2.99
CA LYS A 192 3.16 -23.35 -4.45
C LYS A 192 2.09 -24.32 -4.96
N ASP A 193 1.77 -25.35 -4.19
CA ASP A 193 0.84 -26.40 -4.59
C ASP A 193 -0.62 -25.92 -4.60
N ASN A 194 -0.93 -24.84 -3.91
CA ASN A 194 -2.27 -24.24 -3.83
C ASN A 194 -2.45 -23.03 -4.76
N VAL A 195 -1.42 -22.67 -5.53
CA VAL A 195 -1.50 -21.60 -6.51
C VAL A 195 -1.91 -22.19 -7.87
N GLY A 196 -3.04 -21.72 -8.39
CA GLY A 196 -3.59 -22.19 -9.66
C GLY A 196 -2.81 -21.72 -10.89
N ALA A 197 -3.27 -22.15 -12.06
CA ALA A 197 -2.70 -21.73 -13.33
C ALA A 197 -2.65 -20.19 -13.47
N GLY A 198 -1.52 -19.68 -13.95
CA GLY A 198 -1.27 -18.25 -14.08
C GLY A 198 -0.92 -17.54 -12.76
N GLY A 199 -0.62 -18.28 -11.69
CA GLY A 199 -0.25 -17.71 -10.41
C GLY A 199 -1.43 -17.13 -9.60
N VAL A 200 -2.68 -17.59 -9.88
CA VAL A 200 -3.90 -17.06 -9.28
C VAL A 200 -4.54 -18.04 -8.32
N VAL A 201 -4.81 -17.58 -7.09
CA VAL A 201 -5.57 -18.31 -6.07
C VAL A 201 -7.06 -17.99 -6.24
N ARG A 202 -7.80 -18.93 -6.86
CA ARG A 202 -9.25 -18.77 -7.15
C ARG A 202 -10.14 -19.31 -6.05
N ASP A 203 -9.68 -20.33 -5.33
CA ASP A 203 -10.45 -20.98 -4.26
C ASP A 203 -10.65 -20.01 -3.07
N PRO A 204 -11.90 -19.63 -2.73
CA PRO A 204 -12.20 -18.77 -1.59
C PRO A 204 -11.65 -19.33 -0.26
N ALA A 205 -11.69 -20.66 -0.07
CA ALA A 205 -11.17 -21.30 1.14
C ALA A 205 -9.64 -21.10 1.29
N GLN A 206 -8.90 -21.15 0.18
CA GLN A 206 -7.46 -20.87 0.20
C GLN A 206 -7.16 -19.38 0.47
N ARG A 207 -7.99 -18.46 -0.05
CA ARG A 207 -7.86 -17.01 0.25
C ARG A 207 -8.10 -16.75 1.74
N GLN A 208 -9.18 -17.32 2.31
CA GLN A 208 -9.49 -17.22 3.74
C GLN A 208 -8.35 -17.81 4.58
N LYS A 209 -7.85 -19.00 4.24
CA LYS A 209 -6.72 -19.63 4.92
C LYS A 209 -5.47 -18.73 4.92
N ALA A 210 -5.14 -18.10 3.80
CA ALA A 210 -4.01 -17.16 3.69
C ALA A 210 -4.13 -16.00 4.68
N ILE A 211 -5.32 -15.40 4.78
CA ILE A 211 -5.59 -14.31 5.71
C ILE A 211 -5.43 -14.79 7.16
N CYS A 212 -6.07 -15.91 7.50
CA CYS A 212 -6.01 -16.48 8.85
C CYS A 212 -4.58 -16.82 9.28
N GLN A 213 -3.73 -17.31 8.38
CA GLN A 213 -2.33 -17.63 8.69
C GLN A 213 -1.53 -16.37 9.08
N VAL A 214 -1.72 -15.27 8.35
CA VAL A 214 -1.03 -14.01 8.67
C VAL A 214 -1.57 -13.41 9.97
N ALA A 215 -2.89 -13.40 10.15
CA ALA A 215 -3.53 -12.91 11.36
C ALA A 215 -3.10 -13.71 12.60
N GLN A 216 -3.06 -15.05 12.49
CA GLN A 216 -2.55 -15.94 13.53
C GLN A 216 -1.12 -15.57 13.95
N LYS A 217 -0.23 -15.39 12.97
CA LYS A 217 1.17 -14.99 13.26
C LYS A 217 1.22 -13.64 13.98
N ALA A 218 0.33 -12.70 13.66
CA ALA A 218 0.24 -11.42 14.36
C ALA A 218 -0.19 -11.60 15.83
N LEU A 219 -1.21 -12.44 16.10
CA LEU A 219 -1.62 -12.78 17.44
C LEU A 219 -0.51 -13.49 18.24
N ASP A 220 0.22 -14.41 17.61
CA ASP A 220 1.36 -15.12 18.22
C ASP A 220 2.46 -14.13 18.68
N LEU A 221 2.55 -12.97 18.05
CA LEU A 221 3.46 -11.88 18.39
C LEU A 221 2.88 -10.87 19.41
N GLY A 222 1.69 -11.14 19.95
CA GLY A 222 1.02 -10.28 20.92
C GLY A 222 0.34 -9.06 20.34
N MET A 223 0.15 -9.00 19.02
CA MET A 223 -0.61 -7.94 18.36
C MET A 223 -2.11 -8.27 18.33
N GLY A 224 -2.96 -7.28 18.06
CA GLY A 224 -4.40 -7.49 17.90
C GLY A 224 -4.87 -7.24 16.47
N ILE A 225 -5.94 -7.92 16.09
CA ILE A 225 -6.58 -7.76 14.76
C ILE A 225 -7.82 -6.88 14.92
N ARG A 226 -7.84 -5.78 14.18
CA ARG A 226 -8.98 -4.83 14.16
C ARG A 226 -10.02 -5.21 13.14
N ASP A 227 -9.59 -5.39 11.88
CA ASP A 227 -10.52 -5.66 10.79
C ASP A 227 -9.77 -6.21 9.56
N ILE A 228 -10.53 -6.74 8.61
CA ILE A 228 -10.03 -7.32 7.35
C ILE A 228 -10.91 -6.82 6.21
N ALA A 229 -10.31 -6.32 5.15
CA ALA A 229 -11.05 -5.86 3.97
C ALA A 229 -10.37 -6.29 2.66
N ALA A 230 -11.16 -6.59 1.64
CA ALA A 230 -10.64 -6.83 0.31
C ALA A 230 -10.12 -5.52 -0.31
N SER A 231 -9.00 -5.60 -1.03
CA SER A 231 -8.51 -4.50 -1.85
C SER A 231 -9.50 -4.18 -2.97
N PRO A 232 -9.79 -2.90 -3.25
CA PRO A 232 -10.68 -2.54 -4.36
C PRO A 232 -10.09 -2.86 -5.74
N LEU A 233 -8.77 -3.06 -5.80
CA LEU A 233 -8.07 -3.43 -7.02
C LEU A 233 -7.37 -4.77 -6.87
N PRO A 234 -7.51 -5.67 -7.87
CA PRO A 234 -6.76 -6.91 -7.90
C PRO A 234 -5.27 -6.65 -8.19
N GLY A 235 -4.44 -7.62 -7.83
CA GLY A 235 -3.04 -7.67 -8.24
C GLY A 235 -2.88 -7.79 -9.77
N PRO A 236 -1.66 -7.59 -10.28
CA PRO A 236 -1.39 -7.58 -11.74
C PRO A 236 -1.83 -8.84 -12.48
N SER A 237 -1.80 -10.00 -11.83
CA SER A 237 -2.23 -11.29 -12.39
C SER A 237 -3.71 -11.61 -12.14
N GLY A 238 -4.47 -10.71 -11.51
CA GLY A 238 -5.88 -10.89 -11.18
C GLY A 238 -6.14 -11.57 -9.83
N ASN A 239 -5.13 -11.71 -8.97
CA ASN A 239 -5.35 -12.16 -7.59
C ASN A 239 -6.14 -11.12 -6.80
N VAL A 240 -7.11 -11.56 -6.03
CA VAL A 240 -7.74 -10.74 -5.00
C VAL A 240 -6.77 -10.65 -3.82
N GLU A 241 -6.53 -9.44 -3.36
CA GLU A 241 -5.63 -9.11 -2.25
C GLU A 241 -6.43 -8.49 -1.11
N TYR A 242 -5.95 -8.60 0.13
CA TYR A 242 -6.70 -8.21 1.31
C TYR A 242 -5.85 -7.33 2.22
N PHE A 243 -6.45 -6.32 2.82
CA PHE A 243 -5.82 -5.56 3.89
C PHE A 243 -6.18 -6.17 5.24
N LEU A 244 -5.16 -6.40 6.05
CA LEU A 244 -5.25 -6.79 7.44
C LEU A 244 -4.86 -5.58 8.30
N TRP A 245 -5.79 -5.09 9.12
CA TRP A 245 -5.54 -4.00 10.05
C TRP A 245 -5.19 -4.57 11.42
N ILE A 246 -3.99 -4.24 11.90
CA ILE A 246 -3.38 -4.76 13.13
C ILE A 246 -3.10 -3.59 14.06
N GLU A 247 -3.26 -3.79 15.35
CA GLU A 247 -2.79 -2.92 16.42
C GLU A 247 -1.62 -3.55 17.17
N VAL A 248 -0.64 -2.72 17.49
CA VAL A 248 0.49 -3.07 18.35
C VAL A 248 0.13 -2.67 19.79
N TYR A 249 0.42 -3.53 20.74
CA TYR A 249 0.20 -3.27 22.16
C TYR A 249 1.52 -3.24 22.92
N PRO A 250 1.63 -2.42 23.99
CA PRO A 250 2.78 -2.46 24.89
C PRO A 250 2.96 -3.85 25.46
N HIS A 251 4.18 -4.33 25.54
CA HIS A 251 4.50 -5.65 26.13
C HIS A 251 4.01 -5.84 27.57
N SER A 252 3.65 -4.75 28.28
CA SER A 252 3.11 -4.77 29.64
C SER A 252 1.61 -5.07 29.71
N GLN A 253 0.86 -5.05 28.60
CA GLN A 253 -0.59 -5.23 28.58
C GLN A 253 -1.06 -6.56 27.97
N CYS A 254 -0.15 -7.39 27.54
CA CYS A 254 -0.49 -8.74 27.09
C CYS A 254 -0.90 -9.59 28.28
N GLY A 255 -2.20 -9.61 28.63
CA GLY A 255 -2.78 -10.45 29.68
C GLY A 255 -3.54 -9.77 30.79
N SER A 256 -3.77 -8.46 30.80
CA SER A 256 -4.66 -7.80 31.76
C SER A 256 -5.98 -7.39 31.10
N GLU A 257 -7.06 -8.04 31.51
CA GLU A 257 -8.42 -7.53 31.30
C GLU A 257 -8.58 -6.25 32.14
N GLU A 258 -8.12 -5.11 31.69
CA GLU A 258 -8.51 -3.84 32.27
C GLU A 258 -9.77 -3.34 31.51
N ASN A 259 -10.87 -3.33 32.30
CA ASN A 259 -12.12 -2.66 31.97
C ASN A 259 -11.88 -1.16 31.75
N ASP A 260 -11.45 -0.78 30.56
CA ASP A 260 -11.40 0.62 30.16
C ASP A 260 -12.82 1.05 29.77
N THR A 261 -13.44 1.84 30.62
CA THR A 261 -14.82 2.36 30.47
C THR A 261 -14.98 3.37 29.32
N ASP A 262 -13.90 3.67 28.56
CA ASP A 262 -13.92 4.50 27.38
C ASP A 262 -14.13 3.70 26.06
N SER A 263 -14.40 2.38 26.19
CA SER A 263 -14.49 1.43 25.07
C SER A 263 -15.79 1.48 24.26
N LEU A 264 -16.73 2.37 24.55
CA LEU A 264 -18.06 2.39 23.90
C LEU A 264 -18.05 2.89 22.45
N THR A 265 -16.91 3.32 21.91
CA THR A 265 -16.80 3.86 20.54
C THR A 265 -15.73 3.21 19.66
N ARG A 266 -14.89 2.32 20.20
CA ARG A 266 -13.90 1.59 19.40
C ARG A 266 -14.42 0.22 19.00
N PRO A 267 -14.35 -0.18 17.72
CA PRO A 267 -14.68 -1.56 17.33
C PRO A 267 -13.79 -2.54 18.10
N LEU A 268 -14.35 -3.67 18.49
CA LEU A 268 -13.66 -4.75 19.22
C LEU A 268 -12.38 -5.15 18.47
N CYS A 269 -11.24 -5.10 19.16
CA CYS A 269 -9.99 -5.65 18.65
C CYS A 269 -9.88 -7.10 19.12
N ILE A 270 -9.62 -8.01 18.20
CA ILE A 270 -9.39 -9.42 18.51
C ILE A 270 -7.97 -9.54 19.04
N VAL A 271 -7.84 -9.92 20.30
CA VAL A 271 -6.55 -10.15 20.99
C VAL A 271 -6.51 -11.55 21.59
N GLY A 272 -5.31 -12.03 21.88
CA GLY A 272 -5.12 -13.40 22.37
C GLY A 272 -5.06 -14.41 21.23
N ASN A 273 -4.80 -15.67 21.58
CA ASN A 273 -4.57 -16.76 20.64
C ASN A 273 -5.36 -18.01 21.06
N ASP A 274 -6.60 -17.81 21.50
CA ASP A 274 -7.53 -18.87 21.87
C ASP A 274 -8.48 -19.23 20.71
N ASP A 275 -9.28 -20.27 20.93
CA ASP A 275 -10.23 -20.77 19.92
C ASP A 275 -11.28 -19.71 19.54
N GLU A 276 -11.66 -18.82 20.47
CA GLU A 276 -12.62 -17.74 20.22
C GLU A 276 -12.02 -16.67 19.30
N ALA A 277 -10.79 -16.22 19.55
CA ALA A 277 -10.08 -15.26 18.70
C ALA A 277 -9.91 -15.80 17.28
N LEU A 278 -9.53 -17.07 17.16
CA LEU A 278 -9.38 -17.74 15.87
C LEU A 278 -10.69 -17.87 15.10
N PHE A 279 -11.79 -18.15 15.82
CA PHE A 279 -13.12 -18.21 15.22
C PHE A 279 -13.54 -16.83 14.67
N GLN A 280 -13.34 -15.76 15.46
CA GLN A 280 -13.66 -14.40 15.06
C GLN A 280 -12.83 -13.95 13.83
N ILE A 281 -11.53 -14.24 13.79
CA ILE A 281 -10.68 -13.97 12.62
C ILE A 281 -11.18 -14.74 11.41
N SER A 282 -11.54 -16.01 11.57
CA SER A 282 -12.04 -16.84 10.47
C SER A 282 -13.35 -16.26 9.90
N ALA A 283 -14.22 -15.71 10.75
CA ALA A 283 -15.45 -15.05 10.32
C ALA A 283 -15.17 -13.75 9.55
N LEU A 284 -14.29 -12.88 10.07
CA LEU A 284 -13.88 -11.65 9.36
C LEU A 284 -13.22 -11.95 8.00
N ALA A 285 -12.35 -12.96 7.97
CA ALA A 285 -11.69 -13.36 6.73
C ALA A 285 -12.69 -13.91 5.69
N ALA A 286 -13.68 -14.71 6.13
CA ALA A 286 -14.74 -15.20 5.26
C ALA A 286 -15.57 -14.05 4.69
N GLU A 287 -15.97 -13.09 5.51
CA GLU A 287 -16.71 -11.89 5.10
C GLU A 287 -15.92 -11.05 4.09
N ALA A 288 -14.64 -10.82 4.33
CA ALA A 288 -13.77 -10.09 3.40
C ALA A 288 -13.63 -10.82 2.06
N VAL A 289 -13.57 -12.17 2.06
CA VAL A 289 -13.51 -12.98 0.84
C VAL A 289 -14.83 -12.91 0.07
N GLU A 290 -15.97 -12.96 0.76
CA GLU A 290 -17.31 -12.88 0.14
C GLU A 290 -17.57 -11.50 -0.48
N LYS A 291 -17.23 -10.43 0.22
CA LYS A 291 -17.41 -9.03 -0.23
C LYS A 291 -16.39 -8.58 -1.27
N GLY A 292 -15.29 -9.31 -1.41
CA GLY A 292 -14.23 -8.99 -2.36
C GLY A 292 -14.64 -9.23 -3.82
N PRO A 293 -13.82 -8.72 -4.78
CA PRO A 293 -14.00 -9.00 -6.20
C PRO A 293 -14.02 -10.51 -6.48
N GLN A 294 -14.97 -10.96 -7.32
CA GLN A 294 -15.13 -12.37 -7.67
C GLN A 294 -14.28 -12.76 -8.89
#